data_8bf9c2a3ad0a2e0e6ca463c34085da6c
#
_entry.id   8bf9c2a3ad0a2e0e6ca463c34085da6c
#
_cell.length_a   1.000
_cell.length_b   1.000
_cell.length_c   1.000
_cell.angle_alpha   90.00
_cell.angle_beta   90.00
_cell.angle_gamma   90.00
#
_symmetry.space_group_name_H-M   'P 1'
#
loop_
_entity.id
_entity.type
_entity.pdbx_description
1 polymer ?
#
loop_
_entity_poly.entity_id
_entity_poly.type
_entity_poly.pdbx_seq_one_letter_code
_entity_poly.pdbx_strand_id
1 'polypeptide(L)'
;MTPLQRRAILLAPLGVAAVGGAGFWVLLDRLREGTYDPHGVPSVLIGKPLPSFSLPGQPPGQGFSSADIVASGKPAVVNFFASWCVPCVEEAPTLDALQQQGVPLWGIAYKDKAEATARFLDQYGNPYLRVARDEPGQVAIDFGVYGVPESYVVDRAGIVRWRWAGGLSESVVKQSLVPLLKDLA
;
A
#
# COMPACT_ATOMS: atom_id res chain seq x y z
N MET A 1 36.70 45.51 -4.75
CA MET A 1 35.26 45.15 -4.76
C MET A 1 34.45 46.44 -4.83
N THR A 2 33.58 46.57 -5.80
CA THR A 2 32.64 47.69 -5.93
C THR A 2 31.57 47.66 -4.83
N PRO A 3 30.99 48.80 -4.43
CA PRO A 3 29.92 48.80 -3.44
C PRO A 3 28.68 47.93 -3.83
N LEU A 4 28.47 47.77 -5.12
CA LEU A 4 27.43 46.85 -5.66
C LEU A 4 27.75 45.39 -5.36
N GLN A 5 28.99 44.94 -5.53
CA GLN A 5 29.40 43.56 -5.24
C GLN A 5 29.30 43.24 -3.74
N ARG A 6 29.61 44.16 -2.85
CA ARG A 6 29.44 43.98 -1.41
C ARG A 6 27.97 43.82 -1.00
N ARG A 7 27.07 44.62 -1.58
CA ARG A 7 25.61 44.49 -1.35
C ARG A 7 25.05 43.16 -1.88
N ALA A 8 25.50 42.71 -3.06
CA ALA A 8 25.09 41.46 -3.63
C ALA A 8 25.49 40.25 -2.75
N ILE A 9 26.72 40.25 -2.21
CA ILE A 9 27.20 39.19 -1.32
C ILE A 9 26.40 39.15 -0.01
N LEU A 10 26.01 40.30 0.53
CA LEU A 10 25.23 40.38 1.77
C LEU A 10 23.75 39.95 1.55
N LEU A 11 23.18 40.19 0.36
CA LEU A 11 21.81 39.85 0.03
C LEU A 11 21.64 38.45 -0.55
N ALA A 12 22.70 37.82 -1.07
CA ALA A 12 22.64 36.48 -1.67
C ALA A 12 22.07 35.40 -0.72
N PRO A 13 22.46 35.33 0.58
CA PRO A 13 21.89 34.35 1.50
C PRO A 13 20.37 34.52 1.71
N LEU A 14 19.91 35.78 1.75
CA LEU A 14 18.48 36.10 1.87
C LEU A 14 17.69 35.66 0.63
N GLY A 15 18.26 35.86 -0.56
CA GLY A 15 17.67 35.39 -1.83
C GLY A 15 17.56 33.86 -1.87
N VAL A 16 18.61 33.15 -1.46
CA VAL A 16 18.62 31.69 -1.40
C VAL A 16 17.58 31.19 -0.37
N ALA A 17 17.50 31.82 0.79
CA ALA A 17 16.53 31.45 1.82
C ALA A 17 15.09 31.70 1.35
N ALA A 18 14.83 32.80 0.65
CA ALA A 18 13.51 33.11 0.11
C ALA A 18 13.06 32.10 -0.95
N VAL A 19 13.95 31.75 -1.91
CA VAL A 19 13.66 30.77 -2.95
C VAL A 19 13.48 29.37 -2.36
N GLY A 20 14.37 28.98 -1.44
CA GLY A 20 14.27 27.68 -0.73
C GLY A 20 13.01 27.58 0.11
N GLY A 21 12.64 28.65 0.84
CA GLY A 21 11.41 28.70 1.62
C GLY A 21 10.15 28.62 0.78
N ALA A 22 10.11 29.34 -0.36
CA ALA A 22 9.01 29.27 -1.29
C ALA A 22 8.87 27.87 -1.92
N GLY A 23 9.98 27.24 -2.33
CA GLY A 23 9.99 25.88 -2.87
C GLY A 23 9.52 24.86 -1.84
N PHE A 24 9.96 24.97 -0.59
CA PHE A 24 9.53 24.13 0.52
C PHE A 24 8.03 24.30 0.82
N TRP A 25 7.55 25.55 0.80
CA TRP A 25 6.12 25.82 0.98
C TRP A 25 5.25 25.18 -0.09
N VAL A 26 5.64 25.32 -1.37
CA VAL A 26 4.93 24.67 -2.48
C VAL A 26 4.93 23.15 -2.35
N LEU A 27 6.04 22.55 -1.89
CA LEU A 27 6.12 21.11 -1.63
C LEU A 27 5.16 20.70 -0.51
N LEU A 28 5.13 21.43 0.60
CA LEU A 28 4.22 21.17 1.71
C LEU A 28 2.74 21.29 1.29
N ASP A 29 2.43 22.27 0.46
CA ASP A 29 1.08 22.48 -0.03
C ASP A 29 0.62 21.32 -0.93
N ARG A 30 1.48 20.86 -1.83
CA ARG A 30 1.23 19.66 -2.67
C ARG A 30 1.07 18.37 -1.84
N LEU A 31 1.84 18.21 -0.77
CA LEU A 31 1.68 17.10 0.17
C LEU A 31 0.33 17.17 0.91
N ARG A 32 -0.08 18.37 1.29
CA ARG A 32 -1.35 18.63 1.96
C ARG A 32 -2.57 18.36 1.07
N GLU A 33 -2.47 18.71 -0.22
CA GLU A 33 -3.51 18.47 -1.22
C GLU A 33 -3.53 17.02 -1.73
N GLY A 34 -2.58 16.16 -1.30
CA GLY A 34 -2.46 14.78 -1.77
C GLY A 34 -2.06 14.66 -3.24
N THR A 35 -1.64 15.76 -3.87
CA THR A 35 -1.19 15.78 -5.27
C THR A 35 0.25 15.29 -5.45
N TYR A 36 1.02 15.25 -4.36
CA TYR A 36 2.35 14.67 -4.34
C TYR A 36 2.32 13.37 -3.53
N ASP A 37 2.46 12.25 -4.22
CA ASP A 37 2.60 10.94 -3.60
C ASP A 37 4.10 10.60 -3.46
N PRO A 38 4.68 10.73 -2.25
CA PRO A 38 6.07 10.37 -2.00
C PRO A 38 6.31 8.85 -2.12
N HIS A 39 5.26 8.05 -2.13
CA HIS A 39 5.29 6.59 -2.26
C HIS A 39 5.00 6.10 -3.68
N GLY A 40 4.76 7.01 -4.64
CA GLY A 40 4.36 6.75 -6.02
C GLY A 40 5.47 6.15 -6.90
N VAL A 41 6.28 5.23 -6.36
CA VAL A 41 7.18 4.42 -7.20
C VAL A 41 6.32 3.48 -8.06
N PRO A 42 6.36 3.62 -9.41
CA PRO A 42 5.56 2.76 -10.26
C PRO A 42 5.90 1.29 -10.03
N SER A 43 4.89 0.46 -9.78
CA SER A 43 5.12 -0.98 -9.66
C SER A 43 5.41 -1.58 -11.04
N VAL A 44 6.49 -2.34 -11.12
CA VAL A 44 6.84 -3.11 -12.32
C VAL A 44 5.87 -4.25 -12.61
N LEU A 45 4.96 -4.55 -11.69
CA LEU A 45 3.97 -5.63 -11.81
C LEU A 45 2.68 -5.20 -12.54
N ILE A 46 2.42 -3.92 -12.68
CA ILE A 46 1.21 -3.44 -13.37
C ILE A 46 1.16 -4.00 -14.79
N GLY A 47 0.05 -4.68 -15.12
CA GLY A 47 -0.16 -5.35 -16.39
C GLY A 47 0.53 -6.72 -16.52
N LYS A 48 1.19 -7.21 -15.47
CA LYS A 48 1.84 -8.52 -15.45
C LYS A 48 1.09 -9.51 -14.55
N PRO A 49 1.29 -10.83 -14.77
CA PRO A 49 0.80 -11.84 -13.83
C PRO A 49 1.35 -11.60 -12.42
N LEU A 50 0.52 -11.85 -11.41
CA LEU A 50 1.01 -11.82 -10.03
C LEU A 50 2.12 -12.87 -9.84
N PRO A 51 3.12 -12.59 -8.99
CA PRO A 51 4.18 -13.53 -8.68
C PRO A 51 3.64 -14.87 -8.18
N SER A 52 4.30 -15.97 -8.57
CA SER A 52 3.92 -17.30 -8.09
C SER A 52 4.39 -17.49 -6.65
N PHE A 53 3.49 -17.86 -5.76
CA PHE A 53 3.80 -18.17 -4.36
C PHE A 53 2.85 -19.22 -3.79
N SER A 54 3.28 -19.83 -2.68
CA SER A 54 2.46 -20.66 -1.81
C SER A 54 2.92 -20.44 -0.38
N LEU A 55 2.05 -19.96 0.47
CA LEU A 55 2.38 -19.55 1.84
C LEU A 55 1.55 -20.30 2.89
N PRO A 56 2.13 -20.59 4.06
CA PRO A 56 1.41 -21.17 5.19
C PRO A 56 0.36 -20.20 5.72
N GLY A 57 -0.76 -20.74 6.22
CA GLY A 57 -1.88 -19.96 6.69
C GLY A 57 -1.82 -19.49 8.14
N GLN A 58 -2.70 -18.53 8.41
CA GLN A 58 -3.10 -18.11 9.74
C GLN A 58 -4.64 -18.16 9.81
N PRO A 59 -5.22 -19.13 10.55
CA PRO A 59 -4.55 -20.16 11.36
C PRO A 59 -3.84 -21.22 10.48
N PRO A 60 -3.02 -22.09 11.09
CA PRO A 60 -2.35 -23.17 10.39
C PRO A 60 -3.32 -24.04 9.58
N GLY A 61 -2.89 -24.46 8.36
CA GLY A 61 -3.71 -25.27 7.45
C GLY A 61 -4.63 -24.45 6.51
N GLN A 62 -4.75 -23.13 6.70
CA GLN A 62 -5.56 -22.25 5.87
C GLN A 62 -4.73 -21.31 5.00
N GLY A 63 -3.52 -21.74 4.63
CA GLY A 63 -2.66 -21.00 3.71
C GLY A 63 -3.26 -20.85 2.32
N PHE A 64 -2.65 -20.00 1.50
CA PHE A 64 -3.05 -19.86 0.12
C PHE A 64 -1.88 -19.58 -0.81
N SER A 65 -2.15 -19.76 -2.08
CA SER A 65 -1.22 -19.54 -3.19
C SER A 65 -1.77 -18.50 -4.16
N SER A 66 -0.91 -18.05 -5.06
CA SER A 66 -1.35 -17.24 -6.22
C SER A 66 -2.41 -17.95 -7.06
N ALA A 67 -2.33 -19.28 -7.18
CA ALA A 67 -3.33 -20.06 -7.90
C ALA A 67 -4.70 -20.05 -7.22
N ASP A 68 -4.78 -20.01 -5.88
CA ASP A 68 -6.05 -19.91 -5.16
C ASP A 68 -6.75 -18.58 -5.44
N ILE A 69 -5.99 -17.48 -5.53
CA ILE A 69 -6.53 -16.15 -5.88
C ILE A 69 -7.15 -16.20 -7.26
N VAL A 70 -6.42 -16.72 -8.27
CA VAL A 70 -6.91 -16.84 -9.65
C VAL A 70 -8.11 -17.78 -9.73
N ALA A 71 -8.08 -18.91 -9.02
CA ALA A 71 -9.17 -19.90 -8.99
C ALA A 71 -10.49 -19.32 -8.41
N SER A 72 -10.43 -18.22 -7.66
CA SER A 72 -11.64 -17.53 -7.18
C SER A 72 -12.49 -16.96 -8.31
N GLY A 73 -11.91 -16.76 -9.50
CA GLY A 73 -12.59 -16.29 -10.71
C GLY A 73 -13.13 -14.84 -10.61
N LYS A 74 -12.72 -14.10 -9.59
CA LYS A 74 -13.17 -12.73 -9.31
C LYS A 74 -11.97 -11.79 -9.18
N PRO A 75 -12.13 -10.51 -9.51
CA PRO A 75 -11.14 -9.50 -9.12
C PRO A 75 -10.98 -9.50 -7.59
N ALA A 76 -9.75 -9.38 -7.13
CA ALA A 76 -9.42 -9.49 -5.72
C ALA A 76 -8.41 -8.43 -5.27
N VAL A 77 -8.41 -8.12 -4.00
CA VAL A 77 -7.39 -7.29 -3.35
C VAL A 77 -6.45 -8.19 -2.56
N VAL A 78 -5.17 -8.08 -2.81
CA VAL A 78 -4.09 -8.68 -2.00
C VAL A 78 -3.48 -7.56 -1.16
N ASN A 79 -3.61 -7.67 0.16
CA ASN A 79 -3.12 -6.66 1.10
C ASN A 79 -1.99 -7.26 1.94
N PHE A 80 -0.85 -6.57 1.94
CA PHE A 80 0.28 -6.87 2.81
C PHE A 80 0.17 -6.04 4.09
N PHE A 81 0.20 -6.70 5.24
CA PHE A 81 0.06 -6.07 6.55
C PHE A 81 1.00 -6.70 7.58
N ALA A 82 1.10 -6.12 8.76
CA ALA A 82 1.81 -6.71 9.90
C ALA A 82 1.22 -6.26 11.23
N SER A 83 1.40 -7.05 12.27
CA SER A 83 0.91 -6.72 13.62
C SER A 83 1.63 -5.52 14.27
N TRP A 84 2.84 -5.23 13.83
CA TRP A 84 3.66 -4.11 14.30
C TRP A 84 3.44 -2.81 13.50
N CYS A 85 2.54 -2.82 12.52
CA CYS A 85 2.31 -1.73 11.57
C CYS A 85 1.16 -0.84 12.06
N VAL A 86 1.46 0.38 12.51
CA VAL A 86 0.45 1.34 12.99
C VAL A 86 -0.54 1.75 11.88
N PRO A 87 -0.12 2.10 10.65
CA PRO A 87 -1.06 2.42 9.59
C PRO A 87 -1.97 1.25 9.19
N CYS A 88 -1.57 0.00 9.44
CA CYS A 88 -2.42 -1.18 9.21
C CYS A 88 -3.59 -1.26 10.21
N VAL A 89 -3.39 -0.77 11.44
CA VAL A 89 -4.48 -0.60 12.42
C VAL A 89 -5.47 0.45 11.93
N GLU A 90 -4.96 1.57 11.40
CA GLU A 90 -5.78 2.68 10.93
C GLU A 90 -6.64 2.30 9.70
N GLU A 91 -6.14 1.42 8.82
CA GLU A 91 -6.91 0.97 7.65
C GLU A 91 -7.90 -0.18 7.94
N ALA A 92 -7.78 -0.87 9.08
CA ALA A 92 -8.61 -2.05 9.38
C ALA A 92 -10.13 -1.79 9.23
N PRO A 93 -10.72 -0.68 9.72
CA PRO A 93 -12.13 -0.40 9.52
C PRO A 93 -12.52 -0.23 8.03
N THR A 94 -11.59 0.28 7.21
CA THR A 94 -11.80 0.44 5.76
C THR A 94 -11.83 -0.92 5.05
N LEU A 95 -10.94 -1.83 5.44
CA LEU A 95 -10.91 -3.21 4.93
C LEU A 95 -12.17 -3.98 5.34
N ASP A 96 -12.64 -3.83 6.58
CA ASP A 96 -13.90 -4.42 7.04
C ASP A 96 -15.09 -3.92 6.19
N ALA A 97 -15.15 -2.63 5.90
CA ALA A 97 -16.19 -2.07 5.06
C ALA A 97 -16.14 -2.61 3.60
N LEU A 98 -14.95 -2.86 3.05
CA LEU A 98 -14.78 -3.51 1.75
C LEU A 98 -15.24 -4.96 1.77
N GLN A 99 -14.90 -5.71 2.81
CA GLN A 99 -15.34 -7.10 3.00
C GLN A 99 -16.87 -7.19 3.07
N GLN A 100 -17.52 -6.28 3.82
CA GLN A 100 -18.99 -6.20 3.91
C GLN A 100 -19.64 -5.88 2.56
N GLN A 101 -18.94 -5.20 1.65
CA GLN A 101 -19.38 -4.95 0.27
C GLN A 101 -19.13 -6.15 -0.66
N GLY A 102 -18.59 -7.26 -0.15
CA GLY A 102 -18.32 -8.48 -0.89
C GLY A 102 -17.03 -8.45 -1.72
N VAL A 103 -16.12 -7.51 -1.46
CA VAL A 103 -14.80 -7.48 -2.11
C VAL A 103 -13.95 -8.65 -1.60
N PRO A 104 -13.41 -9.52 -2.46
CA PRO A 104 -12.50 -10.57 -2.03
C PRO A 104 -11.16 -10.00 -1.55
N LEU A 105 -10.88 -10.09 -0.25
CA LEU A 105 -9.64 -9.62 0.36
C LEU A 105 -8.77 -10.82 0.75
N TRP A 106 -7.49 -10.79 0.36
CA TRP A 106 -6.49 -11.80 0.70
C TRP A 106 -5.36 -11.13 1.47
N GLY A 107 -5.14 -11.56 2.71
CA GLY A 107 -4.15 -10.96 3.60
C GLY A 107 -2.83 -11.71 3.58
N ILE A 108 -1.70 -10.98 3.46
CA ILE A 108 -0.36 -11.53 3.61
C ILE A 108 0.33 -10.82 4.78
N ALA A 109 0.53 -11.55 5.89
CA ALA A 109 1.24 -11.05 7.05
C ALA A 109 2.75 -11.04 6.76
N TYR A 110 3.32 -9.86 6.65
CA TYR A 110 4.71 -9.61 6.26
C TYR A 110 5.64 -9.59 7.47
N LYS A 111 6.66 -10.46 7.47
CA LYS A 111 7.70 -10.55 8.51
C LYS A 111 7.10 -10.54 9.93
N ASP A 112 6.06 -11.34 10.10
CA ASP A 112 5.28 -11.37 11.33
C ASP A 112 5.16 -12.81 11.88
N LYS A 113 5.09 -12.94 13.20
CA LYS A 113 4.93 -14.21 13.89
C LYS A 113 3.47 -14.62 13.97
N ALA A 114 3.19 -15.92 13.92
CA ALA A 114 1.84 -16.47 13.95
C ALA A 114 0.98 -15.92 15.11
N GLU A 115 1.55 -15.89 16.32
CA GLU A 115 0.84 -15.46 17.52
C GLU A 115 0.57 -13.94 17.51
N ALA A 116 1.48 -13.15 16.92
CA ALA A 116 1.31 -11.71 16.79
C ALA A 116 0.26 -11.37 15.74
N THR A 117 0.31 -12.04 14.58
CA THR A 117 -0.72 -11.94 13.54
C THR A 117 -2.10 -12.34 14.08
N ALA A 118 -2.20 -13.45 14.85
CA ALA A 118 -3.47 -13.87 15.44
C ALA A 118 -4.05 -12.81 16.36
N ARG A 119 -3.24 -12.29 17.31
CA ARG A 119 -3.69 -11.22 18.22
C ARG A 119 -4.12 -9.95 17.49
N PHE A 120 -3.42 -9.59 16.43
CA PHE A 120 -3.78 -8.44 15.60
C PHE A 120 -5.17 -8.62 14.99
N LEU A 121 -5.43 -9.77 14.36
CA LEU A 121 -6.72 -10.08 13.75
C LEU A 121 -7.86 -10.19 14.76
N ASP A 122 -7.59 -10.75 15.94
CA ASP A 122 -8.57 -10.83 17.04
C ASP A 122 -8.93 -9.44 17.58
N GLN A 123 -7.96 -8.54 17.65
CA GLN A 123 -8.14 -7.20 18.23
C GLN A 123 -8.78 -6.22 17.27
N TYR A 124 -8.40 -6.24 15.99
CA TYR A 124 -8.77 -5.22 14.99
C TYR A 124 -9.72 -5.73 13.89
N GLY A 125 -10.12 -7.01 13.97
CA GLY A 125 -10.96 -7.66 12.98
C GLY A 125 -10.18 -8.43 11.90
N ASN A 126 -10.88 -9.37 11.25
CA ASN A 126 -10.31 -10.16 10.15
C ASN A 126 -11.19 -10.00 8.89
N PRO A 127 -10.88 -9.03 8.03
CA PRO A 127 -11.64 -8.78 6.80
C PRO A 127 -11.29 -9.75 5.66
N TYR A 128 -10.28 -10.61 5.84
CA TYR A 128 -9.73 -11.43 4.78
C TYR A 128 -10.47 -12.74 4.61
N LEU A 129 -10.62 -13.18 3.36
CA LEU A 129 -11.08 -14.54 3.03
C LEU A 129 -10.12 -15.59 3.58
N ARG A 130 -8.82 -15.32 3.41
CA ARG A 130 -7.73 -16.16 3.94
C ARG A 130 -6.55 -15.25 4.29
N VAL A 131 -5.81 -15.67 5.30
CA VAL A 131 -4.56 -15.01 5.69
C VAL A 131 -3.41 -15.99 5.53
N ALA A 132 -2.35 -15.55 4.86
CA ALA A 132 -1.09 -16.28 4.75
C ALA A 132 0.04 -15.50 5.43
N ARG A 133 1.11 -16.21 5.81
CA ARG A 133 2.27 -15.62 6.48
C ARG A 133 3.51 -15.70 5.59
N ASP A 134 4.05 -14.54 5.26
CA ASP A 134 5.36 -14.38 4.62
C ASP A 134 6.38 -13.96 5.69
N GLU A 135 6.71 -14.89 6.58
CA GLU A 135 7.62 -14.65 7.71
C GLU A 135 9.03 -14.25 7.24
N PRO A 136 9.63 -14.85 6.19
CA PRO A 136 10.91 -14.39 5.65
C PRO A 136 10.78 -13.09 4.84
N GLY A 137 9.60 -12.73 4.35
CA GLY A 137 9.37 -11.56 3.50
C GLY A 137 9.77 -11.75 2.03
N GLN A 138 9.89 -12.99 1.57
CA GLN A 138 10.31 -13.28 0.20
C GLN A 138 9.23 -12.95 -0.82
N VAL A 139 7.97 -13.30 -0.53
CA VAL A 139 6.84 -12.97 -1.40
C VAL A 139 6.65 -11.46 -1.51
N ALA A 140 6.83 -10.74 -0.40
CA ALA A 140 6.80 -9.29 -0.42
C ALA A 140 7.89 -8.69 -1.33
N ILE A 141 9.11 -9.27 -1.35
CA ILE A 141 10.17 -8.87 -2.28
C ILE A 141 9.74 -9.11 -3.74
N ASP A 142 9.16 -10.27 -4.04
CA ASP A 142 8.72 -10.63 -5.39
C ASP A 142 7.59 -9.69 -5.89
N PHE A 143 6.76 -9.18 -4.98
CA PHE A 143 5.75 -8.15 -5.27
C PHE A 143 6.35 -6.73 -5.37
N GLY A 144 7.58 -6.53 -4.92
CA GLY A 144 8.22 -5.22 -4.84
C GLY A 144 7.65 -4.36 -3.71
N VAL A 145 7.16 -5.00 -2.65
CA VAL A 145 6.71 -4.34 -1.41
C VAL A 145 7.92 -3.77 -0.69
N TYR A 146 7.91 -2.48 -0.42
CA TYR A 146 8.97 -1.82 0.35
C TYR A 146 8.52 -1.43 1.77
N GLY A 147 7.24 -1.57 2.07
CA GLY A 147 6.67 -1.29 3.38
C GLY A 147 5.24 -1.79 3.49
N VAL A 148 4.72 -1.83 4.71
CA VAL A 148 3.31 -2.17 4.96
C VAL A 148 2.61 -0.98 5.62
N PRO A 149 1.30 -0.79 5.31
CA PRO A 149 0.46 -1.61 4.45
C PRO A 149 0.70 -1.33 2.97
N GLU A 150 0.46 -2.33 2.13
CA GLU A 150 0.51 -2.19 0.69
C GLU A 150 -0.53 -3.10 0.03
N SER A 151 -1.31 -2.57 -0.92
CA SER A 151 -2.43 -3.29 -1.53
C SER A 151 -2.27 -3.39 -3.04
N TYR A 152 -2.66 -4.54 -3.59
CA TYR A 152 -2.67 -4.83 -5.02
C TYR A 152 -4.07 -5.27 -5.46
N VAL A 153 -4.55 -4.77 -6.58
CA VAL A 153 -5.74 -5.31 -7.26
C VAL A 153 -5.29 -6.27 -8.35
N VAL A 154 -5.85 -7.46 -8.32
CA VAL A 154 -5.60 -8.52 -9.29
C VAL A 154 -6.92 -8.83 -9.99
N ASP A 155 -6.91 -8.91 -11.32
CA ASP A 155 -8.10 -9.30 -12.08
C ASP A 155 -8.32 -10.82 -12.05
N ARG A 156 -9.44 -11.28 -12.65
CA ARG A 156 -9.80 -12.70 -12.73
C ARG A 156 -8.80 -13.58 -13.48
N ALA A 157 -7.94 -12.98 -14.31
CA ALA A 157 -6.87 -13.68 -15.03
C ALA A 157 -5.55 -13.71 -14.24
N GLY A 158 -5.52 -13.12 -13.04
CA GLY A 158 -4.32 -13.05 -12.21
C GLY A 158 -3.36 -11.92 -12.63
N ILE A 159 -3.83 -10.93 -13.40
CA ILE A 159 -3.00 -9.79 -13.81
C ILE A 159 -3.15 -8.68 -12.77
N VAL A 160 -2.01 -8.13 -12.32
CA VAL A 160 -1.98 -6.98 -11.41
C VAL A 160 -2.43 -5.73 -12.17
N ARG A 161 -3.49 -5.08 -11.68
CA ARG A 161 -4.10 -3.92 -12.31
C ARG A 161 -3.84 -2.62 -11.56
N TRP A 162 -3.55 -2.70 -10.28
CA TRP A 162 -3.34 -1.54 -9.45
C TRP A 162 -2.47 -1.87 -8.24
N ARG A 163 -1.80 -0.88 -7.73
CA ARG A 163 -1.01 -0.92 -6.51
C ARG A 163 -1.22 0.35 -5.72
N TRP A 164 -1.32 0.21 -4.41
CA TRP A 164 -1.31 1.33 -3.48
C TRP A 164 -0.34 1.04 -2.34
N ALA A 165 0.63 1.93 -2.16
CA ALA A 165 1.58 1.88 -1.07
C ALA A 165 1.13 2.83 0.03
N GLY A 166 0.84 2.30 1.22
CA GLY A 166 0.28 3.02 2.35
C GLY A 166 -1.15 2.57 2.69
N GLY A 167 -1.69 3.10 3.79
CA GLY A 167 -3.03 2.75 4.26
C GLY A 167 -4.14 3.14 3.29
N LEU A 168 -5.13 2.28 3.16
CA LEU A 168 -6.33 2.53 2.37
C LEU A 168 -7.26 3.47 3.13
N SER A 169 -7.25 4.76 2.77
CA SER A 169 -8.23 5.71 3.27
C SER A 169 -9.57 5.57 2.52
N GLU A 170 -10.66 6.06 3.11
CA GLU A 170 -11.96 6.09 2.44
C GLU A 170 -11.92 6.84 1.10
N SER A 171 -11.11 7.89 0.99
CA SER A 171 -10.97 8.64 -0.25
C SER A 171 -10.33 7.81 -1.36
N VAL A 172 -9.25 7.09 -1.06
CA VAL A 172 -8.58 6.18 -2.01
C VAL A 172 -9.52 5.07 -2.45
N VAL A 173 -10.26 4.48 -1.50
CA VAL A 173 -11.24 3.43 -1.81
C VAL A 173 -12.34 3.95 -2.74
N LYS A 174 -12.93 5.09 -2.43
CA LYS A 174 -14.04 5.65 -3.22
C LYS A 174 -13.61 6.15 -4.60
N GLN A 175 -12.42 6.76 -4.70
CA GLN A 175 -11.97 7.40 -5.94
C GLN A 175 -11.21 6.47 -6.89
N SER A 176 -10.54 5.45 -6.36
CA SER A 176 -9.66 4.59 -7.15
C SER A 176 -10.04 3.12 -7.08
N LEU A 177 -10.15 2.54 -5.89
CA LEU A 177 -10.28 1.09 -5.74
C LEU A 177 -11.65 0.57 -6.20
N VAL A 178 -12.75 1.16 -5.70
CA VAL A 178 -14.12 0.71 -6.02
C VAL A 178 -14.47 0.87 -7.50
N PRO A 179 -14.16 2.02 -8.17
CA PRO A 179 -14.36 2.13 -9.61
C PRO A 179 -13.60 1.06 -10.39
N LEU A 180 -12.33 0.85 -10.07
CA LEU A 180 -11.52 -0.17 -10.74
C LEU A 180 -12.10 -1.58 -10.57
N LEU A 181 -12.49 -1.97 -9.35
CA LEU A 181 -13.07 -3.29 -9.11
C LEU A 181 -14.38 -3.52 -9.90
N LYS A 182 -15.18 -2.47 -10.08
CA LYS A 182 -16.39 -2.52 -10.93
C LYS A 182 -16.06 -2.70 -12.39
N ASP A 183 -15.02 -2.03 -12.90
CA ASP A 183 -14.59 -2.14 -14.30
C ASP A 183 -14.00 -3.52 -14.61
N LEU A 184 -13.46 -4.22 -13.61
CA LEU A 184 -12.86 -5.55 -13.73
C LEU A 184 -13.88 -6.70 -13.51
N ALA A 185 -15.05 -6.40 -12.96
CA ALA A 185 -16.09 -7.40 -12.67
C ALA A 185 -16.83 -7.83 -13.94
#